data_3f8942a2105556fbdc18340739c0c621
#
_entry.id   3f8942a2105556fbdc18340739c0c621
#
_cell.length_a   1.000
_cell.length_b   1.000
_cell.length_c   1.000
_cell.angle_alpha   90.00
_cell.angle_beta   90.00
_cell.angle_gamma   90.00
#
_symmetry.space_group_name_H-M   'P 1'
#
loop_
_entity.id
_entity.type
_entity.pdbx_description
1 polymer ?
#
loop_
_entity_poly.entity_id
_entity_poly.type
_entity_poly.pdbx_seq_one_letter_code
_entity_poly.pdbx_strand_id
1 'polypeptide(L)'
;MSEKIAFFLPTRKGSERVKSKNTRPFAGIEGGLVENKIKQLLATKHIDEILFSSNDEMCIAIAEKYASDSRLRIIPRPNELCLSTTNLQDLICYVPTITNADHILWGHVTTPLVEAKVYDTAIEQYLSKITKGYDSLVSVKELKNFLLNQEGKLVNNTTDIPWPRTQDLEPLYEINHAIFLAKRSVYTEQKN
;
A
#
# COMPACT_ATOMS: atom_id res chain seq x y z
N MET A 1 -22.09 9.21 -12.01
CA MET A 1 -20.63 9.29 -12.29
C MET A 1 -20.01 8.09 -11.61
N SER A 2 -19.06 7.38 -12.23
CA SER A 2 -18.33 6.32 -11.55
C SER A 2 -17.45 6.91 -10.46
N GLU A 3 -17.38 6.25 -9.29
CA GLU A 3 -16.48 6.65 -8.19
C GLU A 3 -15.03 6.51 -8.65
N LYS A 4 -14.20 7.52 -8.35
CA LYS A 4 -12.80 7.58 -8.76
C LYS A 4 -11.87 7.00 -7.72
N ILE A 5 -10.83 6.31 -8.19
CA ILE A 5 -9.81 5.68 -7.34
C ILE A 5 -8.45 6.31 -7.61
N ALA A 6 -7.85 6.88 -6.56
CA ALA A 6 -6.47 7.35 -6.59
C ALA A 6 -5.56 6.32 -5.92
N PHE A 7 -4.43 6.02 -6.56
CA PHE A 7 -3.35 5.23 -5.95
C PHE A 7 -2.30 6.18 -5.37
N PHE A 8 -2.08 6.12 -4.06
CA PHE A 8 -1.01 6.85 -3.41
C PHE A 8 0.25 6.00 -3.33
N LEU A 9 1.30 6.45 -4.02
CA LEU A 9 2.61 5.79 -4.07
C LEU A 9 3.68 6.68 -3.42
N PRO A 10 3.93 6.51 -2.11
CA PRO A 10 4.95 7.29 -1.42
C PRO A 10 6.35 6.70 -1.60
N THR A 11 7.32 7.56 -1.87
CA THR A 11 8.76 7.26 -1.73
C THR A 11 9.45 8.38 -0.96
N ARG A 12 10.57 8.10 -0.31
CA ARG A 12 11.36 9.14 0.36
C ARG A 12 12.86 8.90 0.13
N LYS A 13 13.63 9.96 0.18
CA LYS A 13 15.08 9.93 0.21
C LYS A 13 15.58 9.25 1.49
N GLY A 14 16.71 8.56 1.42
CA GLY A 14 17.34 7.98 2.61
C GLY A 14 16.85 6.58 2.96
N SER A 15 17.05 5.62 2.07
CA SER A 15 16.87 4.19 2.41
C SER A 15 17.98 3.72 3.35
N GLU A 16 17.66 3.51 4.62
CA GLU A 16 18.64 3.21 5.69
C GLU A 16 19.17 1.76 5.61
N ARG A 17 18.27 0.77 5.51
CA ARG A 17 18.62 -0.66 5.52
C ARG A 17 19.26 -1.17 4.23
N VAL A 18 18.87 -0.62 3.09
CA VAL A 18 19.40 -0.98 1.76
C VAL A 18 19.64 0.30 1.00
N LYS A 19 20.92 0.60 0.69
CA LYS A 19 21.30 1.81 -0.03
C LYS A 19 20.60 1.89 -1.39
N SER A 20 20.02 3.04 -1.70
CA SER A 20 19.30 3.32 -2.96
C SER A 20 18.24 2.27 -3.32
N LYS A 21 17.59 1.67 -2.32
CA LYS A 21 16.63 0.56 -2.50
C LYS A 21 15.60 0.82 -3.60
N ASN A 22 15.06 2.03 -3.67
CA ASN A 22 13.96 2.37 -4.57
C ASN A 22 14.39 2.49 -6.03
N THR A 23 15.66 2.91 -6.28
CA THR A 23 16.17 3.27 -7.61
C THR A 23 17.26 2.33 -8.12
N ARG A 24 17.75 1.43 -7.27
CA ARG A 24 18.75 0.42 -7.66
C ARG A 24 18.14 -0.55 -8.68
N PRO A 25 18.84 -0.92 -9.77
CA PRO A 25 18.35 -1.88 -10.76
C PRO A 25 17.77 -3.15 -10.12
N PHE A 26 16.59 -3.56 -10.58
CA PHE A 26 15.85 -4.69 -10.04
C PHE A 26 15.26 -5.51 -11.19
N ALA A 27 15.56 -6.81 -11.24
CA ALA A 27 15.01 -7.75 -12.22
C ALA A 27 15.13 -7.25 -13.70
N GLY A 28 16.26 -6.63 -14.07
CA GLY A 28 16.46 -6.07 -15.40
C GLY A 28 15.80 -4.71 -15.66
N ILE A 29 15.22 -4.10 -14.63
CA ILE A 29 14.58 -2.77 -14.70
C ILE A 29 15.55 -1.75 -14.11
N GLU A 30 16.07 -0.84 -14.95
CA GLU A 30 17.12 0.14 -14.58
C GLU A 30 16.68 1.12 -13.49
N GLY A 31 15.45 1.62 -13.53
CA GLY A 31 14.88 2.50 -12.49
C GLY A 31 14.40 1.77 -11.24
N GLY A 32 14.72 0.47 -11.12
CA GLY A 32 14.50 -0.33 -9.92
C GLY A 32 13.02 -0.48 -9.51
N LEU A 33 12.78 -0.49 -8.20
CA LEU A 33 11.43 -0.70 -7.65
C LEU A 33 10.45 0.41 -8.01
N VAL A 34 10.91 1.66 -8.12
CA VAL A 34 10.07 2.81 -8.53
C VAL A 34 9.54 2.60 -9.94
N GLU A 35 10.43 2.34 -10.89
CA GLU A 35 10.06 2.13 -12.29
C GLU A 35 9.13 0.91 -12.43
N ASN A 36 9.49 -0.20 -11.76
CA ASN A 36 8.66 -1.40 -11.78
C ASN A 36 7.23 -1.11 -11.30
N LYS A 37 7.10 -0.40 -10.16
CA LYS A 37 5.77 -0.11 -9.60
C LYS A 37 4.98 0.86 -10.50
N ILE A 38 5.60 1.88 -11.06
CA ILE A 38 4.92 2.80 -11.97
C ILE A 38 4.40 2.03 -13.19
N LYS A 39 5.20 1.16 -13.82
CA LYS A 39 4.76 0.32 -14.95
C LYS A 39 3.58 -0.58 -14.57
N GLN A 40 3.60 -1.20 -13.38
CA GLN A 40 2.49 -2.01 -12.88
C GLN A 40 1.21 -1.19 -12.73
N LEU A 41 1.30 0.02 -12.15
CA LEU A 41 0.15 0.89 -11.94
C LEU A 41 -0.43 1.45 -13.26
N LEU A 42 0.44 1.80 -14.21
CA LEU A 42 0.00 2.25 -15.53
C LEU A 42 -0.71 1.15 -16.34
N ALA A 43 -0.45 -0.12 -16.02
CA ALA A 43 -1.13 -1.25 -16.63
C ALA A 43 -2.47 -1.61 -15.97
N THR A 44 -2.86 -0.95 -14.87
CA THR A 44 -4.17 -1.17 -14.21
C THR A 44 -5.31 -0.53 -15.00
N LYS A 45 -6.52 -1.09 -14.85
CA LYS A 45 -7.74 -0.63 -15.52
C LYS A 45 -8.61 0.25 -14.64
N HIS A 46 -8.53 0.08 -13.32
CA HIS A 46 -9.45 0.68 -12.35
C HIS A 46 -8.84 1.82 -11.54
N ILE A 47 -7.59 2.20 -11.80
CA ILE A 47 -6.94 3.35 -11.16
C ILE A 47 -7.07 4.56 -12.08
N ASP A 48 -7.75 5.60 -11.59
CA ASP A 48 -7.99 6.84 -12.33
C ASP A 48 -6.85 7.85 -12.14
N GLU A 49 -6.15 7.80 -11.01
CA GLU A 49 -5.09 8.74 -10.65
C GLU A 49 -3.97 8.03 -9.89
N ILE A 50 -2.72 8.29 -10.24
CA ILE A 50 -1.52 7.78 -9.56
C ILE A 50 -0.78 8.97 -8.94
N LEU A 51 -0.82 9.07 -7.62
CA LEU A 51 -0.21 10.14 -6.83
C LEU A 51 1.19 9.67 -6.41
N PHE A 52 2.18 9.92 -7.27
CA PHE A 52 3.57 9.63 -6.93
C PHE A 52 4.14 10.75 -6.05
N SER A 53 4.26 10.52 -4.76
CA SER A 53 4.70 11.52 -3.79
C SER A 53 6.09 11.24 -3.27
N SER A 54 7.05 12.15 -3.54
CA SER A 54 8.45 11.96 -3.20
C SER A 54 9.18 13.28 -2.90
N ASN A 55 10.26 13.18 -2.10
CA ASN A 55 11.32 14.20 -1.97
C ASN A 55 12.67 13.70 -2.50
N ASP A 56 12.70 12.56 -3.18
CA ASP A 56 13.91 11.96 -3.75
C ASP A 56 13.99 12.29 -5.23
N GLU A 57 14.96 13.14 -5.62
CA GLU A 57 15.14 13.64 -6.99
C GLU A 57 15.36 12.48 -7.99
N MET A 58 16.03 11.39 -7.58
CA MET A 58 16.23 10.23 -8.45
C MET A 58 14.91 9.48 -8.68
N CYS A 59 14.10 9.33 -7.65
CA CYS A 59 12.78 8.73 -7.78
C CYS A 59 11.86 9.59 -8.66
N ILE A 60 11.91 10.92 -8.51
CA ILE A 60 11.15 11.88 -9.32
C ILE A 60 11.59 11.79 -10.79
N ALA A 61 12.90 11.84 -11.08
CA ALA A 61 13.42 11.75 -12.44
C ALA A 61 13.05 10.43 -13.15
N ILE A 62 12.90 9.33 -12.39
CA ILE A 62 12.38 8.07 -12.95
C ILE A 62 10.89 8.19 -13.28
N ALA A 63 10.09 8.79 -12.40
CA ALA A 63 8.66 8.98 -12.61
C ALA A 63 8.37 9.92 -13.80
N GLU A 64 9.17 10.97 -14.00
CA GLU A 64 9.05 11.93 -15.11
C GLU A 64 9.12 11.25 -16.47
N LYS A 65 9.82 10.13 -16.62
CA LYS A 65 9.87 9.36 -17.88
C LYS A 65 8.49 8.82 -18.30
N TYR A 66 7.55 8.77 -17.36
CA TYR A 66 6.18 8.24 -17.55
C TYR A 66 5.10 9.33 -17.46
N ALA A 67 5.50 10.61 -17.37
CA ALA A 67 4.58 11.74 -17.21
C ALA A 67 3.66 11.99 -18.44
N SER A 68 3.87 11.28 -19.54
CA SER A 68 2.95 11.29 -20.71
C SER A 68 1.61 10.62 -20.42
N ASP A 69 1.52 9.72 -19.42
CA ASP A 69 0.24 9.18 -18.96
C ASP A 69 -0.41 10.20 -18.01
N SER A 70 -1.57 10.72 -18.41
CA SER A 70 -2.29 11.77 -17.69
C SER A 70 -2.76 11.35 -16.28
N ARG A 71 -2.80 10.06 -15.98
CA ARG A 71 -3.13 9.56 -14.65
C ARG A 71 -1.99 9.73 -13.65
N LEU A 72 -0.73 9.82 -14.12
CA LEU A 72 0.44 9.96 -13.25
C LEU A 72 0.64 11.43 -12.87
N ARG A 73 0.48 11.73 -11.59
CA ARG A 73 0.79 13.03 -11.00
C ARG A 73 2.00 12.90 -10.08
N ILE A 74 3.05 13.64 -10.40
CA ILE A 74 4.27 13.71 -9.59
C ILE A 74 4.11 14.86 -8.60
N ILE A 75 4.16 14.53 -7.31
CA ILE A 75 3.88 15.46 -6.21
C ILE A 75 5.11 15.56 -5.33
N PRO A 76 5.84 16.69 -5.36
CA PRO A 76 6.89 16.95 -4.39
C PRO A 76 6.32 16.88 -2.97
N ARG A 77 6.84 15.96 -2.14
CA ARG A 77 6.36 15.81 -0.78
C ARG A 77 7.05 16.83 0.13
N PRO A 78 6.29 17.53 1.01
CA PRO A 78 6.86 18.40 2.03
C PRO A 78 7.94 17.69 2.85
N ASN A 79 9.05 18.37 3.12
CA ASN A 79 10.20 17.76 3.80
C ASN A 79 9.86 17.25 5.20
N GLU A 80 8.99 17.94 5.92
CA GLU A 80 8.49 17.54 7.23
C GLU A 80 7.75 16.21 7.23
N LEU A 81 7.16 15.82 6.08
CA LEU A 81 6.52 14.51 5.88
C LEU A 81 7.48 13.42 5.37
N CYS A 82 8.78 13.72 5.31
CA CYS A 82 9.81 12.81 4.79
C CYS A 82 10.83 12.38 5.85
N LEU A 83 10.78 12.95 7.05
CA LEU A 83 11.73 12.63 8.13
C LEU A 83 11.52 11.21 8.67
N SER A 84 12.56 10.60 9.21
CA SER A 84 12.44 9.33 9.94
C SER A 84 11.60 9.43 11.21
N THR A 85 11.47 10.64 11.74
CA THR A 85 10.67 10.98 12.93
C THR A 85 9.25 11.41 12.59
N THR A 86 8.89 11.54 11.30
CA THR A 86 7.53 11.93 10.91
C THR A 86 6.54 10.89 11.41
N ASN A 87 5.50 11.36 12.10
CA ASN A 87 4.40 10.49 12.49
C ASN A 87 3.64 10.03 11.23
N LEU A 88 3.35 8.73 11.15
CA LEU A 88 2.56 8.18 10.05
C LEU A 88 1.19 8.86 9.93
N GLN A 89 0.60 9.29 11.05
CA GLN A 89 -0.67 10.00 11.08
C GLN A 89 -0.64 11.29 10.26
N ASP A 90 0.46 12.04 10.30
CA ASP A 90 0.60 13.29 9.52
C ASP A 90 0.57 13.00 8.02
N LEU A 91 1.20 11.90 7.59
CA LEU A 91 1.17 11.47 6.21
C LEU A 91 -0.22 10.96 5.80
N ILE A 92 -0.92 10.25 6.69
CA ILE A 92 -2.31 9.81 6.46
C ILE A 92 -3.23 11.01 6.27
N CYS A 93 -3.12 12.05 7.12
CA CYS A 93 -3.90 13.28 6.99
C CYS A 93 -3.55 14.10 5.75
N TYR A 94 -2.33 13.98 5.24
CA TYR A 94 -1.89 14.68 4.03
C TYR A 94 -2.52 14.10 2.75
N VAL A 95 -2.65 12.79 2.65
CA VAL A 95 -3.09 12.13 1.41
C VAL A 95 -4.42 12.66 0.87
N PRO A 96 -5.50 12.81 1.67
CA PRO A 96 -6.78 13.31 1.17
C PRO A 96 -6.74 14.78 0.73
N THR A 97 -5.66 15.52 1.04
CA THR A 97 -5.51 16.93 0.62
C THR A 97 -4.97 17.09 -0.80
N ILE A 98 -4.37 16.03 -1.36
CA ILE A 98 -3.74 16.06 -2.68
C ILE A 98 -4.56 15.38 -3.77
N THR A 99 -5.74 14.87 -3.45
CA THR A 99 -6.67 14.27 -4.42
C THR A 99 -8.12 14.54 -4.05
N ASN A 100 -8.98 14.59 -5.08
CA ASN A 100 -10.44 14.61 -4.95
C ASN A 100 -11.09 13.27 -5.33
N ALA A 101 -10.32 12.20 -5.48
CA ALA A 101 -10.85 10.87 -5.74
C ALA A 101 -11.73 10.40 -4.56
N ASP A 102 -12.73 9.58 -4.85
CA ASP A 102 -13.68 9.07 -3.84
C ASP A 102 -13.02 8.02 -2.94
N HIS A 103 -12.05 7.27 -3.49
CA HIS A 103 -11.33 6.22 -2.80
C HIS A 103 -9.82 6.41 -2.95
N ILE A 104 -9.07 6.01 -1.92
CA ILE A 104 -7.61 6.05 -1.87
C ILE A 104 -7.09 4.63 -1.67
N LEU A 105 -6.29 4.15 -2.63
CA LEU A 105 -5.51 2.94 -2.52
C LEU A 105 -4.06 3.32 -2.20
N TRP A 106 -3.58 2.93 -1.04
CA TRP A 106 -2.20 3.14 -0.62
C TRP A 106 -1.39 1.87 -0.84
N GLY A 107 -0.29 1.97 -1.58
CA GLY A 107 0.66 0.89 -1.78
C GLY A 107 2.10 1.37 -1.72
N HIS A 108 3.04 0.45 -1.88
CA HIS A 108 4.46 0.71 -1.72
C HIS A 108 5.27 0.13 -2.88
N VAL A 109 6.38 0.78 -3.23
CA VAL A 109 7.34 0.25 -4.23
C VAL A 109 7.97 -1.07 -3.76
N THR A 110 7.98 -1.32 -2.45
CA THR A 110 8.56 -2.52 -1.83
C THR A 110 7.71 -3.79 -1.95
N THR A 111 6.65 -3.73 -2.72
CA THR A 111 5.81 -4.89 -3.07
C THR A 111 5.94 -5.19 -4.58
N PRO A 112 7.15 -5.53 -5.08
CA PRO A 112 7.44 -5.59 -6.52
C PRO A 112 6.69 -6.69 -7.28
N LEU A 113 6.19 -7.71 -6.58
CA LEU A 113 5.48 -8.85 -7.17
C LEU A 113 3.95 -8.64 -7.26
N VAL A 114 3.44 -7.51 -6.78
CA VAL A 114 2.01 -7.18 -6.90
C VAL A 114 1.77 -6.51 -8.23
N GLU A 115 1.26 -7.29 -9.17
CA GLU A 115 1.00 -6.88 -10.55
C GLU A 115 -0.35 -6.14 -10.71
N ALA A 116 -0.55 -5.50 -11.87
CA ALA A 116 -1.76 -4.76 -12.22
C ALA A 116 -3.05 -5.54 -11.97
N LYS A 117 -3.10 -6.81 -12.40
CA LYS A 117 -4.27 -7.68 -12.22
C LYS A 117 -4.67 -7.85 -10.75
N VAL A 118 -3.70 -7.89 -9.84
CA VAL A 118 -3.97 -8.04 -8.40
C VAL A 118 -4.64 -6.77 -7.86
N TYR A 119 -4.18 -5.60 -8.28
CA TYR A 119 -4.82 -4.33 -7.92
C TYR A 119 -6.22 -4.23 -8.49
N ASP A 120 -6.42 -4.56 -9.77
CA ASP A 120 -7.74 -4.55 -10.40
C ASP A 120 -8.72 -5.48 -9.67
N THR A 121 -8.31 -6.71 -9.37
CA THR A 121 -9.14 -7.67 -8.62
C THR A 121 -9.48 -7.16 -7.21
N ALA A 122 -8.51 -6.54 -6.50
CA ALA A 122 -8.75 -5.99 -5.17
C ALA A 122 -9.75 -4.82 -5.21
N ILE A 123 -9.66 -3.96 -6.22
CA ILE A 123 -10.58 -2.85 -6.43
C ILE A 123 -12.00 -3.36 -6.71
N GLU A 124 -12.15 -4.33 -7.61
CA GLU A 124 -13.44 -4.96 -7.91
C GLU A 124 -14.08 -5.58 -6.67
N GLN A 125 -13.31 -6.32 -5.88
CA GLN A 125 -13.77 -6.90 -4.62
C GLN A 125 -14.19 -5.81 -3.62
N TYR A 126 -13.37 -4.78 -3.45
CA TYR A 126 -13.66 -3.66 -2.56
C TYR A 126 -14.97 -2.97 -2.95
N LEU A 127 -15.12 -2.56 -4.21
CA LEU A 127 -16.33 -1.88 -4.70
C LEU A 127 -17.58 -2.75 -4.53
N SER A 128 -17.46 -4.06 -4.69
CA SER A 128 -18.58 -4.98 -4.44
C SER A 128 -18.95 -5.12 -2.97
N LYS A 129 -18.04 -4.82 -2.04
CA LYS A 129 -18.23 -4.98 -0.58
C LYS A 129 -18.65 -3.69 0.12
N ILE A 130 -18.26 -2.52 -0.38
CA ILE A 130 -18.70 -1.24 0.19
C ILE A 130 -20.23 -1.09 0.14
N THR A 131 -20.90 -1.66 -0.87
CA THR A 131 -22.37 -1.70 -0.96
C THR A 131 -23.01 -2.60 0.11
N LYS A 132 -22.20 -3.40 0.81
CA LYS A 132 -22.61 -4.32 1.88
C LYS A 132 -22.22 -3.82 3.28
N GLY A 133 -21.81 -2.55 3.39
CA GLY A 133 -21.47 -1.91 4.66
C GLY A 133 -19.99 -2.00 5.08
N TYR A 134 -19.12 -2.59 4.25
CA TYR A 134 -17.69 -2.49 4.47
C TYR A 134 -17.18 -1.12 4.02
N ASP A 135 -16.12 -0.61 4.65
CA ASP A 135 -15.55 0.73 4.38
C ASP A 135 -14.10 0.67 3.85
N SER A 136 -13.45 -0.46 4.00
CA SER A 136 -12.03 -0.64 3.68
C SER A 136 -11.69 -2.06 3.24
N LEU A 137 -10.51 -2.20 2.60
CA LEU A 137 -9.90 -3.48 2.25
C LEU A 137 -8.41 -3.41 2.55
N VAL A 138 -7.90 -4.40 3.26
CA VAL A 138 -6.47 -4.56 3.51
C VAL A 138 -6.01 -5.93 3.03
N SER A 139 -4.82 -5.98 2.41
CA SER A 139 -4.21 -7.24 2.00
C SER A 139 -3.45 -7.88 3.15
N VAL A 140 -3.63 -9.17 3.34
CA VAL A 140 -3.03 -9.93 4.43
C VAL A 140 -2.43 -11.24 3.92
N LYS A 141 -1.56 -11.83 4.74
CA LYS A 141 -1.11 -13.21 4.62
C LYS A 141 -1.71 -14.00 5.77
N GLU A 142 -2.43 -15.07 5.44
CA GLU A 142 -2.92 -15.99 6.45
C GLU A 142 -1.76 -16.73 7.11
N LEU A 143 -1.76 -16.75 8.43
CA LEU A 143 -0.84 -17.51 9.28
C LEU A 143 -1.64 -18.53 10.08
N LYS A 144 -1.55 -19.77 9.69
CA LYS A 144 -2.17 -20.91 10.40
C LYS A 144 -1.09 -21.85 10.91
N ASN A 145 -0.27 -21.34 11.83
CA ASN A 145 0.85 -22.03 12.46
C ASN A 145 0.76 -21.86 13.98
N PHE A 146 1.58 -22.63 14.70
CA PHE A 146 1.74 -22.46 16.15
C PHE A 146 2.47 -21.18 16.45
N LEU A 147 1.78 -20.21 17.06
CA LEU A 147 2.33 -18.92 17.43
C LEU A 147 2.26 -18.75 18.96
N LEU A 148 3.41 -18.50 19.56
CA LEU A 148 3.54 -18.31 21.02
C LEU A 148 3.65 -16.81 21.35
N ASN A 149 3.02 -16.41 22.44
CA ASN A 149 3.29 -15.13 23.08
C ASN A 149 4.56 -15.20 23.96
N GLN A 150 4.91 -14.10 24.63
CA GLN A 150 6.10 -14.04 25.49
C GLN A 150 6.04 -14.98 26.70
N GLU A 151 4.83 -15.34 27.14
CA GLU A 151 4.61 -16.28 28.24
C GLU A 151 4.60 -17.76 27.79
N GLY A 152 4.87 -18.02 26.50
CA GLY A 152 4.91 -19.37 25.95
C GLY A 152 3.53 -19.99 25.71
N LYS A 153 2.46 -19.19 25.65
CA LYS A 153 1.11 -19.65 25.33
C LYS A 153 0.80 -19.51 23.86
N LEU A 154 0.09 -20.48 23.29
CA LEU A 154 -0.44 -20.41 21.93
C LEU A 154 -1.49 -19.28 21.84
N VAL A 155 -1.27 -18.29 20.94
CA VAL A 155 -2.17 -17.13 20.80
C VAL A 155 -3.38 -17.41 19.92
N ASN A 156 -3.33 -18.49 19.13
CA ASN A 156 -4.37 -18.85 18.17
C ASN A 156 -4.95 -20.26 18.43
N ASN A 157 -4.85 -20.75 19.68
CA ASN A 157 -5.51 -21.97 20.11
C ASN A 157 -6.80 -21.61 20.84
N THR A 158 -7.93 -21.94 20.25
CA THR A 158 -9.28 -21.75 20.81
C THR A 158 -9.86 -23.04 21.39
N THR A 159 -9.05 -24.12 21.44
CA THR A 159 -9.44 -25.44 21.98
C THR A 159 -8.87 -25.67 23.39
N ASP A 160 -9.46 -26.60 24.15
CA ASP A 160 -8.95 -27.00 25.45
C ASP A 160 -7.74 -28.01 25.34
N ILE A 161 -7.37 -28.36 24.09
CA ILE A 161 -6.25 -29.27 23.83
C ILE A 161 -4.95 -28.43 23.82
N PRO A 162 -3.95 -28.70 24.67
CA PRO A 162 -2.71 -27.93 24.74
C PRO A 162 -1.92 -27.88 23.40
N TRP A 163 -1.95 -29.01 22.65
CA TRP A 163 -1.31 -29.16 21.34
C TRP A 163 -2.32 -29.67 20.32
N PRO A 164 -3.19 -28.80 19.76
CA PRO A 164 -4.16 -29.17 18.72
C PRO A 164 -3.45 -29.47 17.40
N ARG A 165 -4.18 -30.04 16.45
CA ARG A 165 -3.66 -30.14 15.07
C ARG A 165 -3.61 -28.75 14.42
N THR A 166 -2.70 -28.54 13.48
CA THR A 166 -2.55 -27.23 12.77
C THR A 166 -3.86 -26.77 12.12
N GLN A 167 -4.67 -27.70 11.58
CA GLN A 167 -5.95 -27.37 10.97
C GLN A 167 -7.03 -26.90 11.97
N ASP A 168 -6.86 -27.18 13.25
CA ASP A 168 -7.78 -26.78 14.30
C ASP A 168 -7.41 -25.43 14.93
N LEU A 169 -6.24 -24.87 14.57
CA LEU A 169 -5.83 -23.53 15.00
C LEU A 169 -6.66 -22.44 14.30
N GLU A 170 -6.97 -21.38 15.02
CA GLU A 170 -7.56 -20.19 14.43
C GLU A 170 -6.54 -19.47 13.55
N PRO A 171 -6.89 -19.08 12.30
CA PRO A 171 -5.98 -18.34 11.44
C PRO A 171 -5.77 -16.92 11.98
N LEU A 172 -4.53 -16.47 12.04
CA LEU A 172 -4.16 -15.07 12.21
C LEU A 172 -3.78 -14.46 10.87
N TYR A 173 -3.84 -13.14 10.77
CA TYR A 173 -3.63 -12.43 9.51
C TYR A 173 -2.52 -11.39 9.66
N GLU A 174 -1.40 -11.63 8.99
CA GLU A 174 -0.28 -10.68 8.91
C GLU A 174 -0.56 -9.64 7.83
N ILE A 175 -0.56 -8.35 8.19
CA ILE A 175 -0.64 -7.26 7.22
C ILE A 175 0.64 -7.24 6.39
N ASN A 176 0.51 -7.46 5.08
CA ASN A 176 1.65 -7.56 4.16
C ASN A 176 2.02 -6.24 3.46
N HIS A 177 1.35 -5.14 3.81
CA HIS A 177 1.57 -3.79 3.30
C HIS A 177 1.45 -3.63 1.76
N ALA A 178 0.76 -4.53 1.07
CA ALA A 178 0.63 -4.47 -0.37
C ALA A 178 -0.54 -3.56 -0.82
N ILE A 179 -1.67 -3.64 -0.12
CA ILE A 179 -2.90 -2.92 -0.46
C ILE A 179 -3.58 -2.43 0.83
N PHE A 180 -3.81 -1.12 0.89
CA PHE A 180 -4.73 -0.49 1.83
C PHE A 180 -5.68 0.37 1.01
N LEU A 181 -6.95 0.02 0.94
CA LEU A 181 -7.95 0.70 0.13
C LEU A 181 -9.15 1.08 1.00
N ALA A 182 -9.49 2.36 1.01
CA ALA A 182 -10.60 2.88 1.78
C ALA A 182 -11.24 4.08 1.07
N LYS A 183 -12.45 4.46 1.50
CA LYS A 183 -13.04 5.74 1.11
C LYS A 183 -12.17 6.89 1.58
N ARG A 184 -12.10 7.97 0.79
CA ARG A 184 -11.36 9.19 1.19
C ARG A 184 -11.88 9.78 2.50
N SER A 185 -13.19 9.64 2.79
CA SER A 185 -13.80 10.09 4.04
C SER A 185 -13.18 9.42 5.27
N VAL A 186 -12.78 8.15 5.19
CA VAL A 186 -12.11 7.43 6.29
C VAL A 186 -10.82 8.14 6.71
N TYR A 187 -10.06 8.68 5.74
CA TYR A 187 -8.84 9.44 6.02
C TYR A 187 -9.08 10.80 6.67
N THR A 188 -10.28 11.37 6.49
CA THR A 188 -10.62 12.70 7.02
C THR A 188 -11.39 12.66 8.34
N GLU A 189 -12.16 11.60 8.58
CA GLU A 189 -13.05 11.47 9.73
C GLU A 189 -12.37 10.78 10.92
N GLN A 190 -11.47 9.85 10.67
CA GLN A 190 -10.72 9.15 11.73
C GLN A 190 -9.46 9.94 12.14
N LYS A 191 -9.66 11.10 12.72
CA LYS A 191 -8.59 11.92 13.31
C LYS A 191 -8.19 11.51 14.75
N ASN A 192 -8.64 10.35 15.21
CA ASN A 192 -8.34 9.85 16.56
C ASN A 192 -7.55 8.55 16.51
#